data_d4740836a9942fba1dd865ec69bbd833
#
_entry.id   d4740836a9942fba1dd865ec69bbd833
#
_cell.length_a   1.000
_cell.length_b   1.000
_cell.length_c   1.000
_cell.angle_alpha   90.00
_cell.angle_beta   90.00
_cell.angle_gamma   90.00
#
_symmetry.space_group_name_H-M   'P 1'
#
loop_
_entity.id
_entity.type
_entity.pdbx_description
1 polymer ?
#
loop_
_entity_poly.entity_id
_entity_poly.type
_entity_poly.pdbx_seq_one_letter_code
_entity_poly.pdbx_strand_id
1 'polypeptide(L)'
;MERAEDAGGRTLMTAAYAAGEQGIAIQRKIDALDWNAAEDSLSERGYAVTSPILSANECSSLISIYPDEKRFRSHIVMERYRFGVGDYKYFGNPLPEAVESLRKATYSHLAKVANLWAERHGESGEKYPKSLAAFLDVCHKAGQRKPTPLMLHYEAGGYNCLHQDLYG
;
A
#
# COMPACT_ATOMS: atom_id res chain seq x y z
N MET A 1 17.71 36.27 -28.50
CA MET A 1 16.54 35.42 -28.37
C MET A 1 17.08 33.99 -28.28
N GLU A 2 17.49 33.62 -27.05
CA GLU A 2 18.02 32.26 -26.80
C GLU A 2 17.97 31.91 -25.33
N ARG A 3 17.49 30.66 -25.05
CA ARG A 3 17.52 29.92 -23.78
C ARG A 3 16.44 30.19 -22.73
N ALA A 4 15.27 29.60 -23.01
CA ALA A 4 14.27 29.32 -21.98
C ALA A 4 13.80 27.85 -21.91
N GLU A 5 14.47 26.87 -22.56
CA GLU A 5 13.90 25.51 -22.76
C GLU A 5 14.55 24.38 -21.95
N ASP A 6 15.54 24.61 -21.07
CA ASP A 6 16.26 23.49 -20.42
C ASP A 6 15.99 23.29 -18.91
N ALA A 7 15.22 24.15 -18.27
CA ALA A 7 14.95 24.03 -16.82
C ALA A 7 13.90 22.95 -16.51
N GLY A 8 12.89 22.75 -17.37
CA GLY A 8 11.82 21.77 -17.15
C GLY A 8 12.28 20.32 -17.31
N GLY A 9 13.13 20.05 -18.30
CA GLY A 9 13.65 18.72 -18.57
C GLY A 9 14.57 18.19 -17.46
N ARG A 10 15.43 19.03 -16.90
CA ARG A 10 16.30 18.66 -15.78
C ARG A 10 15.53 18.38 -14.50
N THR A 11 14.50 19.15 -14.20
CA THR A 11 13.66 18.95 -13.00
C THR A 11 12.89 17.62 -13.07
N LEU A 12 12.34 17.27 -14.23
CA LEU A 12 11.62 16.00 -14.43
C LEU A 12 12.57 14.79 -14.36
N MET A 13 13.75 14.87 -14.94
CA MET A 13 14.76 13.80 -14.87
C MET A 13 15.27 13.59 -13.45
N THR A 14 15.50 14.65 -12.68
CA THR A 14 15.93 14.57 -11.30
C THR A 14 14.85 13.95 -10.41
N ALA A 15 13.59 14.32 -10.60
CA ALA A 15 12.45 13.74 -9.89
C ALA A 15 12.28 12.25 -10.21
N ALA A 16 12.38 11.86 -11.48
CA ALA A 16 12.27 10.45 -11.89
C ALA A 16 13.43 9.58 -11.36
N TYR A 17 14.64 10.14 -11.30
CA TYR A 17 15.81 9.47 -10.74
C TYR A 17 15.68 9.27 -9.24
N ALA A 18 15.30 10.31 -8.49
CA ALA A 18 15.04 10.23 -7.04
C ALA A 18 13.91 9.24 -6.73
N ALA A 19 12.91 9.20 -7.58
CA ALA A 19 11.81 8.25 -7.50
C ALA A 19 12.31 6.80 -7.61
N GLY A 20 13.12 6.48 -8.62
CA GLY A 20 13.70 5.14 -8.75
C GLY A 20 14.59 4.73 -7.56
N GLU A 21 15.33 5.67 -6.98
CA GLU A 21 16.15 5.42 -5.78
C GLU A 21 15.31 5.08 -4.55
N GLN A 22 14.19 5.77 -4.33
CA GLN A 22 13.27 5.49 -3.23
C GLN A 22 12.70 4.07 -3.35
N GLY A 23 12.25 3.68 -4.53
CA GLY A 23 11.72 2.33 -4.76
C GLY A 23 12.76 1.24 -4.47
N ILE A 24 14.00 1.43 -4.91
CA ILE A 24 15.12 0.50 -4.63
C ILE A 24 15.41 0.43 -3.13
N ALA A 25 15.39 1.55 -2.42
CA ALA A 25 15.64 1.58 -1.00
C ALA A 25 14.54 0.85 -0.21
N ILE A 26 13.28 1.03 -0.56
CA ILE A 26 12.14 0.31 0.03
C ILE A 26 12.27 -1.19 -0.25
N GLN A 27 12.56 -1.60 -1.48
CA GLN A 27 12.74 -3.01 -1.83
C GLN A 27 13.81 -3.66 -0.98
N ARG A 28 15.00 -3.03 -0.86
CA ARG A 28 16.11 -3.56 -0.04
C ARG A 28 15.71 -3.74 1.43
N LYS A 29 14.97 -2.80 2.01
CA LYS A 29 14.50 -2.91 3.40
C LYS A 29 13.49 -4.05 3.57
N ILE A 30 12.59 -4.22 2.61
CA ILE A 30 11.62 -5.32 2.61
C ILE A 30 12.32 -6.67 2.46
N ASP A 31 13.31 -6.78 1.56
CA ASP A 31 14.08 -8.00 1.36
C ASP A 31 14.94 -8.38 2.58
N ALA A 32 15.33 -7.39 3.39
CA ALA A 32 16.12 -7.58 4.59
C ALA A 32 15.28 -7.97 5.84
N LEU A 33 13.94 -8.00 5.75
CA LEU A 33 13.10 -8.43 6.85
C LEU A 33 13.24 -9.93 7.11
N ASP A 34 13.14 -10.30 8.39
CA ASP A 34 12.98 -11.71 8.76
C ASP A 34 11.53 -12.16 8.49
N TRP A 35 11.32 -12.62 7.25
CA TRP A 35 10.01 -13.07 6.80
C TRP A 35 9.55 -14.35 7.50
N ASN A 36 10.45 -15.21 7.97
CA ASN A 36 10.08 -16.40 8.72
C ASN A 36 9.48 -16.01 10.07
N ALA A 37 10.16 -15.12 10.81
CA ALA A 37 9.62 -14.59 12.05
C ALA A 37 8.31 -13.81 11.87
N ALA A 38 8.17 -13.09 10.73
CA ALA A 38 6.94 -12.39 10.40
C ALA A 38 5.79 -13.36 10.08
N GLU A 39 6.03 -14.40 9.30
CA GLU A 39 5.07 -15.45 8.96
C GLU A 39 4.60 -16.22 10.21
N ASP A 40 5.52 -16.57 11.11
CA ASP A 40 5.21 -17.23 12.39
C ASP A 40 4.34 -16.33 13.25
N SER A 41 4.72 -15.05 13.38
CA SER A 41 3.94 -14.05 14.13
C SER A 41 2.53 -13.85 13.58
N LEU A 42 2.40 -13.75 12.26
CA LEU A 42 1.10 -13.65 11.59
C LEU A 42 0.24 -14.90 11.81
N SER A 43 0.87 -16.08 11.81
CA SER A 43 0.16 -17.36 12.02
C SER A 43 -0.31 -17.54 13.46
N GLU A 44 0.48 -17.10 14.45
CA GLU A 44 0.18 -17.30 15.87
C GLU A 44 -0.70 -16.19 16.47
N ARG A 45 -0.49 -14.94 16.04
CA ARG A 45 -1.04 -13.75 16.67
C ARG A 45 -1.94 -12.92 15.76
N GLY A 46 -1.93 -13.18 14.45
CA GLY A 46 -2.65 -12.41 13.44
C GLY A 46 -1.99 -11.07 13.06
N TYR A 47 -0.83 -10.74 13.63
CA TYR A 47 -0.06 -9.54 13.27
C TYR A 47 1.45 -9.79 13.39
N ALA A 48 2.22 -8.97 12.68
CA ALA A 48 3.67 -8.89 12.82
C ALA A 48 4.12 -7.43 12.82
N VAL A 49 5.19 -7.14 13.59
CA VAL A 49 5.81 -5.82 13.65
C VAL A 49 7.19 -5.92 13.02
N THR A 50 7.48 -5.04 12.08
CA THR A 50 8.76 -5.00 11.37
C THR A 50 9.61 -3.82 11.84
N SER A 51 10.90 -3.83 11.49
CA SER A 51 11.72 -2.63 11.56
C SER A 51 11.15 -1.53 10.63
N PRO A 52 11.45 -0.24 10.87
CA PRO A 52 10.96 0.86 10.05
C PRO A 52 11.35 0.72 8.57
N ILE A 53 10.37 0.66 7.69
CA ILE A 53 10.58 0.59 6.24
C ILE A 53 10.72 1.99 5.65
N LEU A 54 9.82 2.90 6.05
CA LEU A 54 9.88 4.30 5.63
C LEU A 54 10.64 5.13 6.65
N SER A 55 11.40 6.11 6.15
CA SER A 55 12.01 7.15 6.97
C SER A 55 10.96 8.15 7.46
N ALA A 56 11.31 8.94 8.48
CA ALA A 56 10.43 10.02 8.97
C ALA A 56 10.07 11.03 7.87
N ASN A 57 11.01 11.35 6.97
CA ASN A 57 10.76 12.25 5.85
C ASN A 57 9.77 11.65 4.83
N GLU A 58 9.87 10.36 4.52
CA GLU A 58 8.94 9.66 3.63
C GLU A 58 7.54 9.59 4.25
N CYS A 59 7.43 9.32 5.55
CA CYS A 59 6.17 9.38 6.28
C CYS A 59 5.56 10.79 6.23
N SER A 60 6.36 11.83 6.51
CA SER A 60 5.90 13.22 6.45
C SER A 60 5.43 13.62 5.06
N SER A 61 6.12 13.15 4.02
CA SER A 61 5.73 13.38 2.62
C SER A 61 4.38 12.72 2.30
N LEU A 62 4.13 11.51 2.78
CA LEU A 62 2.83 10.85 2.62
C LEU A 62 1.73 11.60 3.39
N ILE A 63 1.99 12.00 4.63
CA ILE A 63 1.02 12.77 5.43
C ILE A 63 0.65 14.08 4.72
N SER A 64 1.63 14.78 4.13
CA SER A 64 1.42 16.07 3.48
C SER A 64 0.51 16.03 2.26
N ILE A 65 0.34 14.86 1.63
CA ILE A 65 -0.56 14.71 0.48
C ILE A 65 -2.01 14.45 0.87
N TYR A 66 -2.31 14.14 2.14
CA TYR A 66 -3.67 13.81 2.59
C TYR A 66 -4.71 14.92 2.31
N PRO A 67 -4.39 16.22 2.43
CA PRO A 67 -5.32 17.30 2.07
C PRO A 67 -5.55 17.46 0.56
N ASP A 68 -4.71 16.90 -0.31
CA ASP A 68 -4.84 17.03 -1.77
C ASP A 68 -5.88 16.03 -2.32
N GLU A 69 -7.15 16.48 -2.40
CA GLU A 69 -8.27 15.67 -2.89
C GLU A 69 -8.04 15.07 -4.29
N LYS A 70 -7.18 15.67 -5.12
CA LYS A 70 -6.89 15.17 -6.47
C LYS A 70 -6.10 13.86 -6.47
N ARG A 71 -5.45 13.53 -5.37
CA ARG A 71 -4.70 12.28 -5.19
C ARG A 71 -5.61 11.09 -4.87
N PHE A 72 -6.86 11.35 -4.50
CA PHE A 72 -7.76 10.33 -4.00
C PHE A 72 -8.99 10.19 -4.90
N ARG A 73 -9.45 8.95 -5.06
CA ARG A 73 -10.66 8.63 -5.82
C ARG A 73 -11.93 8.62 -4.98
N SER A 74 -11.79 8.51 -3.67
CA SER A 74 -12.93 8.55 -2.74
C SER A 74 -12.46 8.86 -1.33
N HIS A 75 -13.33 9.49 -0.55
CA HIS A 75 -13.17 9.86 0.84
C HIS A 75 -14.34 9.31 1.65
N ILE A 76 -14.08 8.57 2.70
CA ILE A 76 -15.06 7.93 3.57
C ILE A 76 -14.92 8.50 4.99
N VAL A 77 -15.97 9.14 5.47
CA VAL A 77 -16.12 9.58 6.86
C VAL A 77 -16.76 8.42 7.63
N MET A 78 -16.01 7.83 8.56
CA MET A 78 -16.35 6.54 9.19
C MET A 78 -17.63 6.59 10.01
N GLU A 79 -17.89 7.71 10.69
CA GLU A 79 -19.08 7.91 11.52
C GLU A 79 -20.39 7.78 10.71
N ARG A 80 -20.38 8.17 9.43
CA ARG A 80 -21.57 8.06 8.56
C ARG A 80 -22.00 6.62 8.32
N TYR A 81 -21.06 5.69 8.46
CA TYR A 81 -21.27 4.25 8.22
C TYR A 81 -21.18 3.42 9.49
N ARG A 82 -21.01 4.06 10.67
CA ARG A 82 -20.80 3.38 11.95
C ARG A 82 -19.56 2.48 11.98
N PHE A 83 -18.52 2.87 11.22
CA PHE A 83 -17.25 2.14 11.16
C PHE A 83 -16.29 2.56 12.28
N GLY A 84 -16.59 3.63 13.01
CA GLY A 84 -15.75 4.20 14.05
C GLY A 84 -15.72 5.71 13.96
N VAL A 85 -14.66 6.34 14.50
CA VAL A 85 -14.42 7.79 14.47
C VAL A 85 -13.11 8.06 13.78
N GLY A 86 -13.18 8.70 12.64
CA GLY A 86 -12.06 9.01 11.75
C GLY A 86 -12.49 9.02 10.30
N ASP A 87 -11.53 9.11 9.41
CA ASP A 87 -11.79 9.07 7.98
C ASP A 87 -10.68 8.34 7.22
N TYR A 88 -10.97 7.93 6.00
CA TYR A 88 -9.96 7.36 5.12
C TYR A 88 -10.23 7.71 3.66
N LYS A 89 -9.13 7.76 2.91
CA LYS A 89 -9.16 8.09 1.49
C LYS A 89 -8.47 7.01 0.67
N TYR A 90 -9.17 6.49 -0.34
CA TYR A 90 -8.57 5.60 -1.33
C TYR A 90 -7.79 6.41 -2.35
N PHE A 91 -6.55 6.03 -2.62
CA PHE A 91 -5.76 6.67 -3.66
C PHE A 91 -6.41 6.54 -5.05
N GLY A 92 -6.22 7.58 -5.86
CA GLY A 92 -6.41 7.54 -7.30
C GLY A 92 -5.16 7.01 -8.03
N ASN A 93 -5.21 6.90 -9.33
CA ASN A 93 -4.04 6.64 -10.17
C ASN A 93 -3.43 7.97 -10.68
N PRO A 94 -2.10 8.08 -10.76
CA PRO A 94 -1.09 7.12 -10.29
C PRO A 94 -0.96 7.11 -8.76
N LEU A 95 -0.57 5.97 -8.20
CA LEU A 95 -0.25 5.85 -6.78
C LEU A 95 1.00 6.69 -6.44
N PRO A 96 1.12 7.23 -5.21
CA PRO A 96 2.38 7.74 -4.72
C PRO A 96 3.45 6.65 -4.79
N GLU A 97 4.67 7.03 -5.17
CA GLU A 97 5.73 6.06 -5.42
C GLU A 97 6.06 5.18 -4.23
N ALA A 98 6.13 5.76 -3.02
CA ALA A 98 6.34 4.98 -1.81
C ALA A 98 5.27 3.89 -1.62
N VAL A 99 4.00 4.22 -1.90
CA VAL A 99 2.87 3.28 -1.80
C VAL A 99 2.97 2.19 -2.86
N GLU A 100 3.28 2.57 -4.10
CA GLU A 100 3.46 1.61 -5.20
C GLU A 100 4.64 0.67 -4.96
N SER A 101 5.76 1.20 -4.45
CA SER A 101 6.95 0.42 -4.13
C SER A 101 6.72 -0.53 -2.96
N LEU A 102 6.07 -0.08 -1.88
CA LEU A 102 5.65 -0.95 -0.77
C LEU A 102 4.77 -2.09 -1.27
N ARG A 103 3.74 -1.78 -2.05
CA ARG A 103 2.82 -2.76 -2.62
C ARG A 103 3.54 -3.82 -3.45
N LYS A 104 4.46 -3.40 -4.32
CA LYS A 104 5.25 -4.31 -5.17
C LYS A 104 6.18 -5.19 -4.35
N ALA A 105 6.92 -4.58 -3.43
CA ALA A 105 7.93 -5.28 -2.65
C ALA A 105 7.34 -6.29 -1.66
N THR A 106 6.19 -5.99 -1.03
CA THR A 106 5.59 -6.87 -0.02
C THR A 106 4.72 -7.97 -0.61
N TYR A 107 4.18 -7.78 -1.82
CA TYR A 107 3.14 -8.65 -2.37
C TYR A 107 3.50 -10.14 -2.35
N SER A 108 4.67 -10.51 -2.87
CA SER A 108 5.07 -11.93 -3.00
C SER A 108 5.18 -12.65 -1.66
N HIS A 109 5.56 -11.96 -0.61
CA HIS A 109 5.63 -12.47 0.75
C HIS A 109 4.24 -12.63 1.36
N LEU A 110 3.41 -11.59 1.24
CA LEU A 110 2.04 -11.61 1.78
C LEU A 110 1.13 -12.58 1.05
N ALA A 111 1.33 -12.80 -0.25
CA ALA A 111 0.58 -13.80 -1.02
C ALA A 111 0.81 -15.23 -0.51
N LYS A 112 2.01 -15.56 -0.04
CA LYS A 112 2.30 -16.86 0.61
C LYS A 112 1.49 -17.01 1.89
N VAL A 113 1.49 -16.00 2.76
CA VAL A 113 0.74 -16.01 4.01
C VAL A 113 -0.76 -16.14 3.74
N ALA A 114 -1.28 -15.38 2.78
CA ALA A 114 -2.69 -15.42 2.41
C ALA A 114 -3.11 -16.79 1.85
N ASN A 115 -2.28 -17.43 1.02
CA ASN A 115 -2.53 -18.79 0.52
C ASN A 115 -2.50 -19.82 1.66
N LEU A 116 -1.54 -19.71 2.59
CA LEU A 116 -1.49 -20.59 3.75
C LEU A 116 -2.73 -20.47 4.63
N TRP A 117 -3.24 -19.25 4.83
CA TRP A 117 -4.48 -19.02 5.56
C TRP A 117 -5.71 -19.59 4.83
N ALA A 118 -5.79 -19.40 3.52
CA ALA A 118 -6.86 -19.96 2.71
C ALA A 118 -6.87 -21.51 2.82
N GLU A 119 -5.71 -22.16 2.75
CA GLU A 119 -5.59 -23.60 2.93
C GLU A 119 -6.07 -24.07 4.32
N ARG A 120 -5.65 -23.35 5.38
CA ARG A 120 -6.09 -23.63 6.76
C ARG A 120 -7.60 -23.50 6.95
N HIS A 121 -8.25 -22.63 6.16
CA HIS A 121 -9.71 -22.49 6.14
C HIS A 121 -10.42 -23.50 5.23
N GLY A 122 -9.70 -24.48 4.70
CA GLY A 122 -10.27 -25.56 3.86
C GLY A 122 -10.52 -25.15 2.41
N GLU A 123 -9.92 -24.05 1.98
CA GLU A 123 -10.01 -23.59 0.60
C GLU A 123 -8.92 -24.26 -0.25
N SER A 124 -9.32 -24.95 -1.32
CA SER A 124 -8.38 -25.65 -2.18
C SER A 124 -7.84 -24.76 -3.31
N GLY A 125 -6.55 -24.91 -3.64
CA GLY A 125 -5.88 -24.24 -4.74
C GLY A 125 -5.22 -22.91 -4.36
N GLU A 126 -4.30 -22.46 -5.23
CA GLU A 126 -3.61 -21.18 -5.07
C GLU A 126 -4.55 -20.03 -5.46
N LYS A 127 -5.03 -19.27 -4.47
CA LYS A 127 -5.92 -18.11 -4.68
C LYS A 127 -5.17 -16.85 -5.07
N TYR A 128 -3.99 -16.68 -4.50
CA TYR A 128 -3.17 -15.49 -4.67
C TYR A 128 -1.93 -15.83 -5.52
N PRO A 129 -1.88 -15.41 -6.81
CA PRO A 129 -0.74 -15.65 -7.69
C PRO A 129 0.57 -15.12 -7.10
N LYS A 130 1.70 -15.70 -7.49
CA LYS A 130 3.02 -15.34 -6.96
C LYS A 130 3.45 -13.89 -7.27
N SER A 131 2.91 -13.26 -8.30
CA SER A 131 3.24 -11.88 -8.68
C SER A 131 2.04 -10.95 -8.58
N LEU A 132 2.29 -9.71 -8.17
CA LEU A 132 1.28 -8.65 -8.13
C LEU A 132 0.60 -8.44 -9.50
N ALA A 133 1.38 -8.49 -10.59
CA ALA A 133 0.83 -8.30 -11.93
C ALA A 133 -0.22 -9.37 -12.26
N ALA A 134 0.10 -10.65 -12.01
CA ALA A 134 -0.85 -11.75 -12.23
C ALA A 134 -2.09 -11.63 -11.33
N PHE A 135 -1.93 -11.17 -10.08
CA PHE A 135 -3.06 -10.93 -9.18
C PHE A 135 -3.94 -9.78 -9.67
N LEU A 136 -3.34 -8.69 -10.14
CA LEU A 136 -4.10 -7.58 -10.71
C LEU A 136 -4.88 -8.01 -11.95
N ASP A 137 -4.33 -8.88 -12.79
CA ASP A 137 -5.04 -9.44 -13.94
C ASP A 137 -6.28 -10.25 -13.51
N VAL A 138 -6.18 -11.04 -12.44
CA VAL A 138 -7.32 -11.75 -11.84
C VAL A 138 -8.36 -10.75 -11.35
N CYS A 139 -7.96 -9.73 -10.58
CA CYS A 139 -8.85 -8.69 -10.08
C CYS A 139 -9.55 -7.94 -11.23
N HIS A 140 -8.81 -7.58 -12.28
CA HIS A 140 -9.35 -6.86 -13.44
C HIS A 140 -10.36 -7.69 -14.23
N LYS A 141 -10.12 -9.00 -14.39
CA LYS A 141 -11.06 -9.95 -15.01
C LYS A 141 -12.34 -10.09 -14.18
N ALA A 142 -12.23 -10.03 -12.86
CA ALA A 142 -13.36 -10.02 -11.93
C ALA A 142 -14.07 -8.65 -11.82
N GLY A 143 -13.62 -7.63 -12.57
CA GLY A 143 -14.24 -6.30 -12.59
C GLY A 143 -13.63 -5.28 -11.62
N GLN A 144 -12.72 -5.68 -10.71
CA GLN A 144 -12.05 -4.79 -9.79
C GLN A 144 -10.86 -4.11 -10.48
N ARG A 145 -11.06 -2.87 -10.95
CA ARG A 145 -10.05 -2.09 -11.70
C ARG A 145 -9.54 -0.87 -10.95
N LYS A 146 -10.17 -0.53 -9.82
CA LYS A 146 -9.80 0.66 -9.04
C LYS A 146 -8.66 0.33 -8.08
N PRO A 147 -7.70 1.25 -7.84
CA PRO A 147 -6.66 1.03 -6.84
C PRO A 147 -7.29 0.91 -5.43
N THR A 148 -6.79 -0.04 -4.65
CA THR A 148 -7.28 -0.33 -3.30
C THR A 148 -6.43 0.26 -2.17
N PRO A 149 -5.16 0.67 -2.35
CA PRO A 149 -4.43 1.32 -1.29
C PRO A 149 -5.16 2.56 -0.78
N LEU A 150 -5.13 2.75 0.53
CA LEU A 150 -5.80 3.86 1.20
C LEU A 150 -4.92 4.45 2.31
N MET A 151 -5.27 5.66 2.74
CA MET A 151 -4.75 6.28 3.96
C MET A 151 -5.88 6.44 4.96
N LEU A 152 -5.65 5.96 6.18
CA LEU A 152 -6.50 6.18 7.34
C LEU A 152 -6.01 7.43 8.09
N HIS A 153 -6.94 8.23 8.57
CA HIS A 153 -6.68 9.42 9.37
C HIS A 153 -7.50 9.37 10.66
N TYR A 154 -6.80 9.45 11.77
CA TYR A 154 -7.39 9.50 13.11
C TYR A 154 -6.87 10.68 13.89
N GLU A 155 -7.75 11.40 14.55
CA GLU A 155 -7.40 12.36 15.59
C GLU A 155 -7.39 11.69 16.96
N ALA A 156 -6.97 12.41 18.00
CA ALA A 156 -7.02 11.89 19.37
C ALA A 156 -8.44 11.46 19.75
N GLY A 157 -8.58 10.23 20.21
CA GLY A 157 -9.88 9.62 20.49
C GLY A 157 -10.55 8.94 19.30
N GLY A 158 -9.96 9.01 18.10
CA GLY A 158 -10.41 8.27 16.93
C GLY A 158 -10.17 6.77 17.06
N TYR A 159 -11.03 5.98 16.46
CA TYR A 159 -10.94 4.51 16.47
C TYR A 159 -11.66 3.89 15.27
N ASN A 160 -11.30 2.66 14.96
CA ASN A 160 -12.05 1.80 14.04
C ASN A 160 -12.82 0.74 14.86
N CYS A 161 -14.07 0.49 14.48
CA CYS A 161 -14.83 -0.60 15.08
C CYS A 161 -14.22 -1.95 14.73
N LEU A 162 -14.41 -2.95 15.59
CA LEU A 162 -14.02 -4.33 15.29
C LEU A 162 -14.75 -4.79 14.01
N HIS A 163 -14.02 -5.26 13.04
CA HIS A 163 -14.54 -5.68 11.74
C HIS A 163 -13.68 -6.80 11.14
N GLN A 164 -14.17 -7.37 10.07
CA GLN A 164 -13.42 -8.29 9.21
C GLN A 164 -13.34 -7.67 7.82
N ASP A 165 -12.15 -7.68 7.22
CA ASP A 165 -11.92 -7.25 5.83
C ASP A 165 -12.28 -8.38 4.86
N LEU A 166 -13.53 -8.82 4.89
CA LEU A 166 -14.09 -9.81 3.98
C LEU A 166 -14.81 -9.08 2.85
N TYR A 167 -14.15 -8.93 1.74
CA TYR A 167 -14.77 -8.48 0.50
C TYR A 167 -15.00 -9.70 -0.39
N GLY A 168 -16.29 -10.04 -0.54
CA GLY A 168 -16.72 -11.09 -1.45
C GLY A 168 -16.55 -10.73 -2.91
#